data_e1df27948268cc76eeac58643aa366e8
#
_entry.id   e1df27948268cc76eeac58643aa366e8
#
_cell.length_a   1.000
_cell.length_b   1.000
_cell.length_c   1.000
_cell.angle_alpha   90.00
_cell.angle_beta   90.00
_cell.angle_gamma   90.00
#
_symmetry.space_group_name_H-M   'P 1'
#
loop_
_entity.id
_entity.type
_entity.pdbx_description
1 polymer ?
#
loop_
_entity_poly.entity_id
_entity_poly.type
_entity_poly.pdbx_seq_one_letter_code
_entity_poly.pdbx_strand_id
1 'polypeptide(L)'
;YDTANRLASEIKQSEEYVNYKMAKEALNLNRELKKKIGEFEMVRYEAQITQMQTGKEDEEKLNKMKQLYAELIEIEEARKFFEAETKFNIVIADAIRDVMQ
;
A
#
# COMPACT_ATOMS: atom_id res chain seq x y z
N TYR A 1 7.24 15.93 20.61
CA TYR A 1 7.69 14.55 20.80
C TYR A 1 6.56 13.66 21.31
N ASP A 2 5.90 14.06 22.38
CA ASP A 2 4.81 13.27 22.98
C ASP A 2 3.63 13.12 22.03
N THR A 3 3.32 14.16 21.26
CA THR A 3 2.22 14.11 20.28
C THR A 3 2.50 13.12 19.16
N ALA A 4 3.73 13.14 18.63
CA ALA A 4 4.13 12.22 17.56
C ALA A 4 4.15 10.77 18.06
N ASN A 5 4.65 10.55 19.27
CA ASN A 5 4.69 9.21 19.87
C ASN A 5 3.28 8.70 20.17
N ARG A 6 2.40 9.57 20.66
CA ARG A 6 1.01 9.23 20.94
C ARG A 6 0.29 8.85 19.64
N LEU A 7 0.49 9.63 18.58
CA LEU A 7 -0.12 9.36 17.28
C LEU A 7 0.34 8.02 16.73
N ALA A 8 1.64 7.76 16.77
CA ALA A 8 2.20 6.49 16.32
C ALA A 8 1.62 5.32 17.11
N SER A 9 1.47 5.48 18.43
CA SER A 9 0.89 4.45 19.28
C SER A 9 -0.58 4.20 18.95
N GLU A 10 -1.35 5.26 18.74
CA GLU A 10 -2.77 5.14 18.38
C GLU A 10 -2.94 4.44 17.02
N ILE A 11 -2.09 4.77 16.04
CA ILE A 11 -2.11 4.12 14.73
C ILE A 11 -1.79 2.62 14.88
N LYS A 12 -0.77 2.27 15.65
CA LYS A 12 -0.37 0.88 15.87
C LYS A 12 -1.44 0.07 16.61
N GLN A 13 -2.27 0.72 17.42
CA GLN A 13 -3.35 0.07 18.13
C GLN A 13 -4.64 -0.02 17.32
N SER A 14 -4.70 0.64 16.17
CA SER A 14 -5.90 0.64 15.33
C SER A 14 -6.16 -0.75 14.75
N GLU A 15 -7.44 -1.06 14.56
CA GLU A 15 -7.86 -2.31 13.92
C GLU A 15 -7.31 -2.39 12.49
N GLU A 16 -7.28 -1.26 11.80
CA GLU A 16 -6.80 -1.16 10.42
C GLU A 16 -5.32 -1.52 10.32
N TYR A 17 -4.51 -1.09 11.27
CA TYR A 17 -3.09 -1.45 11.31
C TYR A 17 -2.90 -2.94 11.58
N VAL A 18 -3.64 -3.49 12.54
CA VAL A 18 -3.57 -4.92 12.88
C VAL A 18 -3.97 -5.76 11.66
N ASN A 19 -5.06 -5.39 10.99
CA ASN A 19 -5.53 -6.11 9.80
C ASN A 19 -4.51 -6.02 8.67
N TYR A 20 -3.91 -4.86 8.45
CA TYR A 20 -2.88 -4.66 7.44
C TYR A 20 -1.67 -5.55 7.74
N LYS A 21 -1.21 -5.55 8.98
CA LYS A 21 -0.06 -6.36 9.40
C LYS A 21 -0.32 -7.84 9.22
N MET A 22 -1.50 -8.30 9.61
CA MET A 22 -1.88 -9.71 9.45
C MET A 22 -1.94 -10.12 7.98
N ALA A 23 -2.51 -9.26 7.14
CA ALA A 23 -2.58 -9.53 5.70
C ALA A 23 -1.19 -9.58 5.07
N LYS A 24 -0.30 -8.69 5.50
CA LYS A 24 1.08 -8.66 5.02
C LYS A 24 1.84 -9.92 5.45
N GLU A 25 1.65 -10.36 6.68
CA GLU A 25 2.28 -11.60 7.17
C GLU A 25 1.79 -12.81 6.38
N ALA A 26 0.50 -12.86 6.05
CA ALA A 26 -0.06 -13.94 5.24
C ALA A 26 0.57 -13.97 3.85
N LEU A 27 0.81 -12.80 3.23
CA LEU A 27 1.49 -12.73 1.94
C LEU A 27 2.92 -13.27 2.02
N ASN A 28 3.61 -12.99 3.11
CA ASN A 28 5.01 -13.39 3.26
C ASN A 28 5.17 -14.92 3.29
N LEU A 29 4.11 -15.65 3.59
CA LEU A 29 4.12 -17.11 3.57
C LEU A 29 3.98 -17.68 2.16
N ASN A 30 3.56 -16.88 1.20
CA ASN A 30 3.39 -17.29 -0.21
C ASN A 30 4.44 -16.59 -1.07
N ARG A 31 5.50 -17.30 -1.43
CA ARG A 31 6.64 -16.75 -2.16
C ARG A 31 6.26 -16.19 -3.53
N GLU A 32 5.43 -16.92 -4.27
CA GLU A 32 5.02 -16.47 -5.61
C GLU A 32 4.19 -15.20 -5.55
N LEU A 33 3.26 -15.15 -4.61
CA LEU A 33 2.41 -13.99 -4.41
C LEU A 33 3.23 -12.79 -3.95
N LYS A 34 4.14 -13.01 -3.02
CA LYS A 34 5.04 -11.95 -2.53
C LYS A 34 5.87 -11.38 -3.68
N LYS A 35 6.36 -12.24 -4.58
CA LYS A 35 7.14 -11.82 -5.74
C LYS A 35 6.29 -10.98 -6.69
N LYS A 36 5.06 -11.41 -6.98
CA LYS A 36 4.16 -10.66 -7.87
C LYS A 36 3.80 -9.29 -7.30
N ILE A 37 3.52 -9.23 -6.01
CA ILE A 37 3.22 -7.96 -5.36
C ILE A 37 4.45 -7.06 -5.38
N GLY A 38 5.64 -7.61 -5.18
CA GLY A 38 6.89 -6.87 -5.30
C GLY A 38 7.08 -6.27 -6.68
N GLU A 39 6.77 -7.03 -7.73
CA GLU A 39 6.83 -6.52 -9.10
C GLU A 39 5.83 -5.38 -9.32
N PHE A 40 4.61 -5.53 -8.83
CA PHE A 40 3.59 -4.49 -8.91
C PHE A 40 4.05 -3.21 -8.21
N GLU A 41 4.55 -3.34 -7.00
CA GLU A 41 5.02 -2.19 -6.21
C GLU A 41 6.20 -1.49 -6.89
N MET A 42 7.11 -2.26 -7.48
CA MET A 42 8.26 -1.70 -8.21
C MET A 42 7.80 -0.90 -9.42
N VAL A 43 6.88 -1.45 -10.22
CA VAL A 43 6.37 -0.74 -11.40
C VAL A 43 5.63 0.52 -10.98
N ARG A 44 4.83 0.44 -9.91
CA ARG A 44 4.12 1.60 -9.37
C ARG A 44 5.10 2.69 -8.94
N TYR A 45 6.15 2.31 -8.26
CA TYR A 45 7.19 3.25 -7.80
C TYR A 45 7.91 3.90 -8.98
N GLU A 46 8.29 3.11 -9.99
CA GLU A 46 8.96 3.64 -11.18
C GLU A 46 8.06 4.60 -11.96
N ALA A 47 6.77 4.27 -12.10
CA ALA A 47 5.81 5.14 -12.77
C ALA A 47 5.67 6.47 -12.03
N GLN A 48 5.64 6.42 -10.71
CA GLN A 48 5.53 7.60 -9.86
C GLN A 48 6.77 8.48 -10.00
N ILE A 49 7.96 7.89 -10.01
CA ILE A 49 9.22 8.63 -10.18
C ILE A 49 9.26 9.30 -11.55
N THR A 50 8.88 8.58 -12.61
CA THR A 50 8.87 9.14 -13.96
C THR A 50 7.94 10.36 -14.03
N GLN A 51 6.76 10.26 -13.42
CA GLN A 51 5.83 11.39 -13.38
C GLN A 51 6.42 12.58 -12.64
N MET A 52 7.09 12.34 -11.52
CA MET A 52 7.72 13.42 -10.74
C MET A 52 8.86 14.10 -11.51
N GLN A 53 9.64 13.34 -12.27
CA GLN A 53 10.80 13.86 -12.99
C GLN A 53 10.42 14.57 -14.29
N THR A 54 9.43 14.03 -15.01
CA THR A 54 9.08 14.54 -16.35
C THR A 54 7.78 15.32 -16.37
N GLY A 55 6.95 15.22 -15.33
CA GLY A 55 5.61 15.79 -15.30
C GLY A 55 4.61 15.05 -16.18
N LYS A 56 5.03 13.95 -16.80
CA LYS A 56 4.17 13.14 -17.69
C LYS A 56 4.08 11.72 -17.17
N GLU A 57 2.92 11.09 -17.45
CA GLU A 57 2.71 9.70 -17.11
C GLU A 57 3.42 8.79 -18.12
N ASP A 58 4.02 7.72 -17.62
CA ASP A 58 4.58 6.65 -18.44
C ASP A 58 3.47 5.65 -18.71
N GLU A 59 2.85 5.73 -19.89
CA GLU A 59 1.71 4.90 -20.25
C GLU A 59 2.05 3.41 -20.24
N GLU A 60 3.26 3.05 -20.66
CA GLU A 60 3.69 1.65 -20.69
C GLU A 60 3.74 1.06 -19.28
N LYS A 61 4.31 1.80 -18.32
CA LYS A 61 4.37 1.36 -16.94
C LYS A 61 2.99 1.36 -16.27
N LEU A 62 2.15 2.34 -16.58
CA LEU A 62 0.78 2.37 -16.07
C LEU A 62 -0.02 1.18 -16.58
N ASN A 63 0.11 0.82 -17.85
CA ASN A 63 -0.57 -0.34 -18.42
C ASN A 63 -0.09 -1.63 -17.77
N LYS A 64 1.22 -1.76 -17.55
CA LYS A 64 1.79 -2.92 -16.87
C LYS A 64 1.29 -3.03 -15.44
N MET A 65 1.22 -1.90 -14.74
CA MET A 65 0.70 -1.83 -13.38
C MET A 65 -0.76 -2.28 -13.32
N LYS A 66 -1.59 -1.81 -14.24
CA LYS A 66 -3.00 -2.21 -14.33
C LYS A 66 -3.14 -3.69 -14.60
N GLN A 67 -2.31 -4.24 -15.49
CA GLN A 67 -2.32 -5.67 -15.82
C GLN A 67 -1.95 -6.51 -14.60
N LEU A 68 -0.88 -6.14 -13.90
CA LEU A 68 -0.46 -6.84 -12.70
C LEU A 68 -1.52 -6.75 -11.59
N TYR A 69 -2.13 -5.59 -11.43
CA TYR A 69 -3.19 -5.40 -10.45
C TYR A 69 -4.40 -6.29 -10.76
N ALA A 70 -4.81 -6.35 -12.02
CA ALA A 70 -5.93 -7.19 -12.46
C ALA A 70 -5.66 -8.68 -12.15
N GLU A 71 -4.43 -9.13 -12.37
CA GLU A 71 -4.03 -10.49 -12.03
C GLU A 71 -4.04 -10.73 -10.52
N LEU A 72 -3.54 -9.77 -9.76
CA LEU A 72 -3.42 -9.89 -8.31
C LEU A 72 -4.77 -9.92 -7.60
N ILE A 73 -5.74 -9.11 -8.04
CA ILE A 73 -7.05 -9.06 -7.37
C ILE A 73 -7.87 -10.34 -7.58
N GLU A 74 -7.48 -11.20 -8.52
CA GLU A 74 -8.08 -12.52 -8.67
C GLU A 74 -7.69 -13.45 -7.51
N ILE A 75 -6.58 -13.15 -6.84
CA ILE A 75 -6.08 -13.93 -5.72
C ILE A 75 -6.64 -13.33 -4.41
N GLU A 76 -7.37 -14.14 -3.65
CA GLU A 76 -8.05 -13.67 -2.44
C GLU A 76 -7.11 -13.01 -1.43
N GLU A 77 -5.94 -13.60 -1.18
CA GLU A 77 -4.97 -13.06 -0.23
C GLU A 77 -4.44 -11.69 -0.65
N ALA A 78 -4.18 -11.51 -1.96
CA ALA A 78 -3.73 -10.23 -2.48
C ALA A 78 -4.83 -9.18 -2.40
N ARG A 79 -6.07 -9.55 -2.73
CA ARG A 79 -7.20 -8.65 -2.64
C ARG A 79 -7.41 -8.17 -1.20
N LYS A 80 -7.33 -9.08 -0.23
CA LYS A 80 -7.45 -8.72 1.18
C LYS A 80 -6.33 -7.79 1.63
N PHE A 81 -5.11 -8.02 1.13
CA PHE A 81 -3.98 -7.15 1.43
C PHE A 81 -4.23 -5.74 0.90
N PHE A 82 -4.65 -5.60 -0.35
CA PHE A 82 -4.92 -4.29 -0.94
C PHE A 82 -6.05 -3.56 -0.22
N GLU A 83 -7.11 -4.27 0.17
CA GLU A 83 -8.20 -3.68 0.94
C GLU A 83 -7.72 -3.19 2.30
N ALA A 84 -6.91 -3.99 3.00
CA ALA A 84 -6.36 -3.62 4.31
C ALA A 84 -5.39 -2.45 4.19
N GLU A 85 -4.56 -2.43 3.13
CA GLU A 85 -3.64 -1.33 2.86
C GLU A 85 -4.39 -0.02 2.62
N THR A 86 -5.45 -0.08 1.82
CA THR A 86 -6.27 1.10 1.52
C THR A 86 -6.89 1.68 2.80
N LYS A 87 -7.48 0.82 3.63
CA LYS A 87 -8.09 1.25 4.89
C LYS A 87 -7.06 1.84 5.85
N PHE A 88 -5.89 1.21 5.91
CA PHE A 88 -4.80 1.70 6.76
C PHE A 88 -4.29 3.05 6.28
N ASN A 89 -4.14 3.25 4.96
CA ASN A 89 -3.71 4.52 4.40
C ASN A 89 -4.70 5.64 4.70
N ILE A 90 -6.00 5.34 4.73
CA ILE A 90 -7.02 6.31 5.12
C ILE A 90 -6.85 6.72 6.58
N VAL A 91 -6.58 5.76 7.47
CA VAL A 91 -6.35 6.05 8.89
C VAL A 91 -5.13 6.96 9.05
N ILE A 92 -4.04 6.68 8.34
CA ILE A 92 -2.83 7.50 8.39
C ILE A 92 -3.13 8.91 7.89
N ALA A 93 -3.82 9.04 6.77
CA ALA A 93 -4.15 10.34 6.19
C ALA A 93 -5.04 11.16 7.13
N ASP A 94 -6.03 10.53 7.75
CA ASP A 94 -6.91 11.20 8.71
C ASP A 94 -6.13 11.66 9.95
N ALA A 95 -5.23 10.82 10.43
CA ALA A 95 -4.41 11.15 11.60
C ALA A 95 -3.48 12.34 11.33
N ILE A 96 -2.86 12.35 10.14
CA ILE A 96 -1.98 13.47 9.74
C ILE A 96 -2.78 14.75 9.62
N ARG A 97 -3.96 14.69 9.01
CA ARG A 97 -4.84 15.85 8.86
C ARG A 97 -5.24 16.43 10.22
N ASP A 98 -5.60 15.56 11.17
CA ASP A 98 -6.00 15.99 12.49
C ASP A 98 -4.86 16.71 13.23
N VAL A 99 -3.62 16.26 13.05
CA VAL A 99 -2.44 16.87 13.65
C VAL A 99 -2.15 18.24 13.02
N MET A 100 -2.41 18.38 11.72
CA MET A 100 -2.13 19.61 10.98
C MET A 100 -3.18 20.71 11.22
N GLN A 101 -4.32 20.36 11.77
CA GLN A 101 -5.34 21.31 12.16
C GLN A 101 -5.13 21.75 13.60
#